data_62c4aced24a1fc696d723c08453990c9
#
_entry.id   62c4aced24a1fc696d723c08453990c9
#
_cell.length_a   1.000
_cell.length_b   1.000
_cell.length_c   1.000
_cell.angle_alpha   90.00
_cell.angle_beta   90.00
_cell.angle_gamma   90.00
#
_symmetry.space_group_name_H-M   'P 1'
#
loop_
_entity.id
_entity.type
_entity.pdbx_description
1 polymer ?
#
loop_
_entity_poly.entity_id
_entity_poly.type
_entity_poly.pdbx_seq_one_letter_code
_entity_poly.pdbx_strand_id
1 'polypeptide(L)'
;MILGKKLKYLLIILLFSFHASSQEICNNGLDDDNDGFIDLNDNLDCECTGNNLGILGNNFIPNPSFEEHNCLPTDFSQLAINGQGVGGIYCVDNWQPGTWGSSDYFINLTGAFWPNIPTPLPDGQGVAGFFIINRPDVPGFDGQIEDGIYIEYLKTCLTQPLEVGSSYNIQMNLLGIGMSSFGTSLPNIWFGPVDITVFGNTNCTQLPDSTVTCPTISGNWVELGRASYQADGTWQTLNIQFTAINSIQAIMIGGPCSPPEDFTFNEANGYTFEPYFVMDNAALNEINCDLDFIIPNVFSPNNDGNNDFFEIQNLPENTEVIILNRWGNVVFSSANYQNNWDGKDASGKELVDGVYTYKFKTQNGKIGHGFVHLVR
;
A
#
# COMPACT_ATOMS: atom_id res chain seq x y z
N MET A 1 -39.90 4.66 -63.05
CA MET A 1 -39.91 5.69 -62.04
C MET A 1 -39.21 5.12 -60.80
N ILE A 2 -37.90 5.30 -60.69
CA ILE A 2 -37.04 4.63 -59.72
C ILE A 2 -36.68 5.68 -58.66
N LEU A 3 -37.19 5.52 -57.42
CA LEU A 3 -36.84 6.36 -56.29
C LEU A 3 -35.55 5.82 -55.65
N GLY A 4 -34.47 6.59 -55.78
CA GLY A 4 -33.20 6.34 -55.08
C GLY A 4 -33.28 6.63 -53.60
N LYS A 5 -33.06 5.66 -52.76
CA LYS A 5 -32.85 5.84 -51.32
C LYS A 5 -31.38 6.25 -51.11
N LYS A 6 -31.16 7.50 -50.67
CA LYS A 6 -29.86 7.96 -50.13
C LYS A 6 -29.69 7.45 -48.71
N LEU A 7 -28.79 6.51 -48.51
CA LEU A 7 -28.36 6.03 -47.21
C LEU A 7 -27.38 7.07 -46.61
N LYS A 8 -27.80 7.79 -45.56
CA LYS A 8 -26.92 8.69 -44.81
C LYS A 8 -26.16 7.81 -43.79
N TYR A 9 -24.87 7.65 -44.02
CA TYR A 9 -23.97 7.14 -43.01
C TYR A 9 -23.76 8.22 -41.93
N LEU A 10 -24.29 7.92 -40.72
CA LEU A 10 -24.01 8.71 -39.52
C LEU A 10 -22.66 8.21 -38.95
N LEU A 11 -21.62 8.99 -39.16
CA LEU A 11 -20.30 8.74 -38.59
C LEU A 11 -20.37 9.12 -37.09
N ILE A 12 -20.52 8.13 -36.22
CA ILE A 12 -20.39 8.29 -34.79
C ILE A 12 -18.88 8.35 -34.49
N ILE A 13 -18.35 9.55 -34.34
CA ILE A 13 -17.01 9.77 -33.78
C ILE A 13 -17.14 9.53 -32.27
N LEU A 14 -16.74 8.34 -31.82
CA LEU A 14 -16.46 8.08 -30.41
C LEU A 14 -15.21 8.90 -30.03
N LEU A 15 -15.45 10.05 -29.43
CA LEU A 15 -14.41 10.76 -28.69
C LEU A 15 -14.05 9.93 -27.46
N PHE A 16 -13.05 9.09 -27.59
CA PHE A 16 -12.32 8.62 -26.42
C PHE A 16 -11.56 9.82 -25.88
N SER A 17 -12.06 10.42 -24.81
CA SER A 17 -11.26 11.29 -23.98
C SER A 17 -10.21 10.38 -23.31
N PHE A 18 -9.02 10.34 -23.86
CA PHE A 18 -7.85 9.93 -23.08
C PHE A 18 -7.70 11.00 -21.99
N HIS A 19 -8.12 10.70 -20.79
CA HIS A 19 -7.58 11.37 -19.65
C HIS A 19 -6.12 10.88 -19.58
N ALA A 20 -5.18 11.71 -19.94
CA ALA A 20 -3.82 11.53 -19.46
C ALA A 20 -3.93 11.78 -17.94
N SER A 21 -3.99 10.73 -17.14
CA SER A 21 -3.71 10.85 -15.74
C SER A 21 -2.26 11.32 -15.64
N SER A 22 -2.01 12.40 -14.93
CA SER A 22 -0.66 12.73 -14.51
C SER A 22 -0.19 11.55 -13.68
N GLN A 23 1.04 11.12 -13.84
CA GLN A 23 1.64 10.07 -13.02
C GLN A 23 2.13 10.72 -11.74
N GLU A 24 1.98 10.02 -10.61
CA GLU A 24 2.47 10.46 -9.32
C GLU A 24 4.00 10.67 -9.31
N ILE A 25 4.46 11.75 -8.69
CA ILE A 25 5.88 12.01 -8.45
C ILE A 25 6.20 11.59 -7.02
N CYS A 26 6.71 10.39 -6.84
CA CYS A 26 6.78 9.60 -5.62
C CYS A 26 7.62 10.17 -4.45
N ASN A 27 8.01 11.44 -4.41
CA ASN A 27 8.87 12.00 -3.35
C ASN A 27 8.78 13.52 -3.20
N ASN A 28 7.67 14.12 -3.63
CA ASN A 28 7.51 15.58 -3.58
C ASN A 28 6.50 16.07 -2.53
N GLY A 29 5.81 15.14 -1.86
CA GLY A 29 4.80 15.44 -0.84
C GLY A 29 3.49 16.00 -1.41
N LEU A 30 3.23 15.83 -2.69
CA LEU A 30 2.03 16.30 -3.38
C LEU A 30 1.30 15.08 -4.00
N ASP A 31 0.00 15.18 -4.11
CA ASP A 31 -0.85 14.30 -4.89
C ASP A 31 -0.90 14.85 -6.34
N ASP A 32 -0.02 14.35 -7.20
CA ASP A 32 0.18 14.90 -8.55
C ASP A 32 -0.84 14.39 -9.57
N ASP A 33 -1.43 13.22 -9.35
CA ASP A 33 -2.48 12.65 -10.20
C ASP A 33 -3.88 12.86 -9.65
N ASN A 34 -3.98 13.36 -8.41
CA ASN A 34 -5.21 13.75 -7.73
C ASN A 34 -6.16 12.58 -7.46
N ASP A 35 -5.61 11.41 -7.16
CA ASP A 35 -6.35 10.21 -6.76
C ASP A 35 -6.59 10.11 -5.25
N GLY A 36 -5.96 10.99 -4.46
CA GLY A 36 -6.09 11.12 -3.01
C GLY A 36 -4.96 10.47 -2.21
N PHE A 37 -3.96 9.91 -2.89
CA PHE A 37 -2.75 9.39 -2.28
C PHE A 37 -1.55 10.29 -2.61
N ILE A 38 -0.50 10.19 -1.84
CA ILE A 38 0.70 11.05 -1.94
C ILE A 38 1.92 10.16 -1.85
N ASP A 39 2.89 10.33 -2.77
CA ASP A 39 4.16 9.60 -2.77
C ASP A 39 3.98 8.07 -2.64
N LEU A 40 4.69 7.45 -1.70
CA LEU A 40 4.63 6.01 -1.45
C LEU A 40 3.28 5.53 -0.88
N ASN A 41 2.36 6.43 -0.54
CA ASN A 41 1.01 6.05 -0.15
C ASN A 41 0.15 5.71 -1.37
N ASP A 42 0.60 6.12 -2.56
CA ASP A 42 0.11 5.65 -3.85
C ASP A 42 0.91 4.43 -4.31
N ASN A 43 0.50 3.26 -3.85
CA ASN A 43 1.13 1.99 -4.21
C ASN A 43 0.86 1.54 -5.65
N LEU A 44 0.03 2.24 -6.39
CA LEU A 44 -0.26 1.93 -7.79
C LEU A 44 0.81 2.53 -8.70
N ASP A 45 1.27 3.73 -8.37
CA ASP A 45 2.20 4.50 -9.19
C ASP A 45 3.58 4.65 -8.53
N CYS A 46 3.67 4.50 -7.20
CA CYS A 46 4.90 4.65 -6.44
C CYS A 46 5.27 3.40 -5.65
N GLU A 47 6.23 2.66 -6.12
CA GLU A 47 6.82 1.54 -5.40
C GLU A 47 8.33 1.73 -5.28
N CYS A 48 8.88 1.51 -4.08
CA CYS A 48 10.33 1.43 -3.93
C CYS A 48 10.84 0.16 -4.61
N THR A 49 11.01 0.20 -5.92
CA THR A 49 11.57 -0.89 -6.72
C THR A 49 13.08 -0.80 -6.77
N GLY A 50 13.75 -1.37 -5.81
CA GLY A 50 15.20 -1.50 -5.84
C GLY A 50 15.66 -2.76 -5.11
N ASN A 51 16.66 -3.45 -5.63
CA ASN A 51 17.31 -4.60 -4.97
C ASN A 51 18.00 -4.22 -3.63
N ASN A 52 17.83 -3.01 -3.16
CA ASN A 52 18.36 -2.45 -1.93
C ASN A 52 17.31 -1.61 -1.20
N LEU A 53 16.21 -2.25 -0.77
CA LEU A 53 15.46 -1.74 0.37
C LEU A 53 16.43 -1.74 1.55
N GLY A 54 17.10 -0.62 1.79
CA GLY A 54 17.94 -0.43 2.97
C GLY A 54 17.02 -0.37 4.19
N ILE A 55 16.77 -1.53 4.81
CA ILE A 55 16.07 -1.58 6.10
C ILE A 55 16.92 -0.82 7.11
N LEU A 56 16.37 0.26 7.64
CA LEU A 56 16.99 1.09 8.65
C LEU A 56 16.38 0.73 10.02
N GLY A 57 17.20 0.24 10.93
CA GLY A 57 16.80 0.04 12.32
C GLY A 57 16.07 -1.27 12.63
N ASN A 58 15.38 -1.26 13.79
CA ASN A 58 14.68 -2.41 14.34
C ASN A 58 13.22 -2.44 13.89
N ASN A 59 12.58 -3.60 13.99
CA ASN A 59 11.14 -3.74 13.80
C ASN A 59 10.37 -2.87 14.81
N PHE A 60 9.46 -2.02 14.34
CA PHE A 60 8.62 -1.17 15.17
C PHE A 60 7.42 -1.92 15.77
N ILE A 61 7.08 -3.12 15.24
CA ILE A 61 6.00 -3.96 15.75
C ILE A 61 6.54 -4.82 16.89
N PRO A 62 5.99 -4.72 18.09
CA PRO A 62 6.29 -5.64 19.18
C PRO A 62 5.58 -6.98 18.91
N ASN A 63 6.16 -8.08 19.40
CA ASN A 63 5.61 -9.44 19.28
C ASN A 63 5.13 -9.77 17.85
N PRO A 64 6.03 -9.70 16.84
CA PRO A 64 5.65 -9.70 15.43
C PRO A 64 5.07 -11.04 14.93
N SER A 65 5.35 -12.14 15.62
CA SER A 65 4.92 -13.50 15.28
C SER A 65 3.96 -14.09 16.32
N PHE A 66 3.39 -13.26 17.19
CA PHE A 66 2.37 -13.65 18.17
C PHE A 66 2.84 -14.72 19.20
N GLU A 67 4.15 -14.86 19.41
CA GLU A 67 4.72 -15.86 20.30
C GLU A 67 4.62 -15.49 21.79
N GLU A 68 4.59 -14.20 22.11
CA GLU A 68 4.41 -13.71 23.48
C GLU A 68 2.92 -13.68 23.82
N HIS A 69 2.50 -14.54 24.76
CA HIS A 69 1.09 -14.70 25.11
C HIS A 69 0.89 -14.97 26.59
N ASN A 70 -0.25 -14.55 27.12
CA ASN A 70 -0.66 -14.72 28.51
C ASN A 70 -1.64 -15.89 28.74
N CYS A 71 -2.23 -16.43 27.68
CA CYS A 71 -3.17 -17.54 27.74
C CYS A 71 -3.07 -18.39 26.47
N LEU A 72 -3.55 -19.64 26.60
CA LEU A 72 -3.71 -20.54 25.48
C LEU A 72 -5.16 -20.43 24.98
N PRO A 73 -5.37 -20.09 23.70
CA PRO A 73 -6.72 -20.00 23.17
C PRO A 73 -7.38 -21.37 23.11
N THR A 74 -8.66 -21.43 23.45
CA THR A 74 -9.47 -22.65 23.45
C THR A 74 -10.65 -22.59 22.47
N ASP A 75 -10.89 -21.40 21.88
CA ASP A 75 -11.98 -21.13 20.96
C ASP A 75 -11.61 -19.93 20.05
N PHE A 76 -12.49 -19.61 19.09
CA PHE A 76 -12.42 -18.39 18.28
C PHE A 76 -12.58 -17.13 19.13
N SER A 77 -12.30 -15.97 18.54
CA SER A 77 -12.44 -14.64 19.15
C SER A 77 -11.55 -14.42 20.37
N GLN A 78 -10.40 -15.08 20.44
CA GLN A 78 -9.52 -15.05 21.60
C GLN A 78 -8.20 -14.28 21.40
N LEU A 79 -8.12 -13.41 20.42
CA LEU A 79 -7.09 -12.37 20.46
C LEU A 79 -7.27 -11.54 21.76
N ALA A 80 -8.54 -11.34 22.19
CA ALA A 80 -8.89 -10.83 23.50
C ALA A 80 -9.87 -11.81 24.19
N ILE A 81 -9.55 -12.30 25.40
CA ILE A 81 -10.49 -13.10 26.18
C ILE A 81 -11.64 -12.21 26.67
N ASN A 82 -12.85 -12.78 26.60
CA ASN A 82 -14.13 -12.15 26.94
C ASN A 82 -14.61 -11.07 25.99
N GLY A 83 -14.29 -11.22 24.71
CA GLY A 83 -14.90 -10.50 23.61
C GLY A 83 -15.39 -9.12 23.99
N GLN A 84 -14.86 -8.08 23.40
CA GLN A 84 -15.42 -6.76 23.53
C GLN A 84 -14.97 -5.93 24.74
N GLY A 85 -13.88 -5.24 24.58
CA GLY A 85 -13.63 -3.95 25.19
C GLY A 85 -13.57 -3.95 26.73
N VAL A 86 -13.18 -2.92 27.29
CA VAL A 86 -13.16 -2.49 28.70
C VAL A 86 -12.91 -3.61 29.73
N GLY A 87 -11.64 -3.98 29.90
CA GLY A 87 -11.18 -4.88 30.97
C GLY A 87 -11.04 -6.34 30.57
N GLY A 88 -11.08 -6.66 29.26
CA GLY A 88 -10.76 -7.99 28.76
C GLY A 88 -9.30 -8.35 28.94
N ILE A 89 -9.02 -9.64 29.15
CA ILE A 89 -7.66 -10.18 29.13
C ILE A 89 -7.33 -10.46 27.66
N TYR A 90 -6.29 -9.82 27.13
CA TYR A 90 -5.77 -10.15 25.81
C TYR A 90 -4.88 -11.37 25.93
N CYS A 91 -5.09 -12.39 25.06
CA CYS A 91 -4.26 -13.58 25.07
C CYS A 91 -2.85 -13.29 24.56
N VAL A 92 -2.74 -12.45 23.54
CA VAL A 92 -1.48 -12.12 22.90
C VAL A 92 -0.95 -10.80 23.44
N ASP A 93 0.30 -10.78 23.83
CA ASP A 93 0.92 -9.54 24.29
C ASP A 93 1.08 -8.54 23.14
N ASN A 94 0.74 -7.30 23.41
CA ASN A 94 0.83 -6.16 22.47
C ASN A 94 -0.18 -6.15 21.32
N TRP A 95 -0.95 -7.20 21.10
CA TRP A 95 -1.98 -7.23 20.06
C TRP A 95 -3.39 -7.24 20.66
N GLN A 96 -4.32 -6.63 19.97
CA GLN A 96 -5.73 -6.56 20.35
C GLN A 96 -6.62 -6.40 19.11
N PRO A 97 -7.93 -6.71 19.19
CA PRO A 97 -8.87 -6.33 18.16
C PRO A 97 -8.84 -4.81 17.95
N GLY A 98 -8.76 -4.38 16.70
CA GLY A 98 -8.72 -2.95 16.36
C GLY A 98 -10.07 -2.25 16.49
N THR A 99 -11.13 -3.00 16.19
CA THR A 99 -12.53 -2.58 16.25
C THR A 99 -13.33 -3.56 17.14
N TRP A 100 -14.65 -3.41 17.19
CA TRP A 100 -15.51 -4.35 17.93
C TRP A 100 -15.62 -5.74 17.27
N GLY A 101 -14.88 -6.00 16.20
CA GLY A 101 -14.69 -7.32 15.66
C GLY A 101 -13.96 -8.25 16.63
N SER A 102 -14.12 -9.55 16.42
CA SER A 102 -13.67 -10.61 17.32
C SER A 102 -12.46 -11.36 16.77
N SER A 103 -11.43 -10.64 16.35
CA SER A 103 -10.20 -11.22 15.79
C SER A 103 -9.64 -12.38 16.61
N ASP A 104 -9.06 -13.35 15.93
CA ASP A 104 -8.67 -14.64 16.49
C ASP A 104 -7.18 -14.70 16.81
N TYR A 105 -6.84 -15.58 17.76
CA TYR A 105 -5.48 -16.02 18.02
C TYR A 105 -5.42 -17.54 18.04
N PHE A 106 -4.42 -18.11 17.39
CA PHE A 106 -4.17 -19.54 17.34
C PHE A 106 -2.72 -19.83 17.69
N ILE A 107 -2.50 -20.89 18.46
CA ILE A 107 -1.17 -21.38 18.80
C ILE A 107 -1.16 -22.90 18.79
N ASN A 108 -0.02 -23.48 18.36
CA ASN A 108 0.18 -24.93 18.31
C ASN A 108 -0.83 -25.71 17.44
N LEU A 109 -1.63 -25.10 16.63
CA LEU A 109 -2.57 -25.61 15.62
C LEU A 109 -3.05 -27.07 15.78
N THR A 110 -3.20 -27.54 17.00
CA THR A 110 -3.59 -28.91 17.33
C THR A 110 -4.94 -28.94 18.03
N GLY A 111 -6.00 -29.29 17.31
CA GLY A 111 -7.35 -29.37 17.87
C GLY A 111 -8.45 -29.43 16.82
N ALA A 112 -9.65 -29.86 17.21
CA ALA A 112 -10.80 -30.03 16.31
C ALA A 112 -11.46 -28.74 15.87
N PHE A 113 -11.06 -27.58 16.43
CA PHE A 113 -11.67 -26.27 16.20
C PHE A 113 -10.76 -25.30 15.42
N TRP A 114 -9.57 -25.73 15.06
CA TRP A 114 -8.62 -24.85 14.39
C TRP A 114 -8.86 -24.84 12.88
N PRO A 115 -8.73 -23.68 12.22
CA PRO A 115 -8.73 -23.63 10.76
C PRO A 115 -7.60 -24.51 10.21
N ASN A 116 -7.81 -25.11 9.06
CA ASN A 116 -6.80 -25.94 8.41
C ASN A 116 -5.69 -25.08 7.80
N ILE A 117 -4.81 -24.58 8.66
CA ILE A 117 -3.69 -23.72 8.30
C ILE A 117 -2.52 -24.58 7.82
N PRO A 118 -1.96 -24.33 6.61
CA PRO A 118 -0.79 -25.04 6.13
C PRO A 118 0.43 -24.86 7.04
N THR A 119 1.12 -25.95 7.30
CA THR A 119 2.36 -25.97 8.08
C THR A 119 3.56 -26.32 7.17
N PRO A 120 4.79 -25.86 7.48
CA PRO A 120 5.14 -25.06 8.65
C PRO A 120 4.57 -23.66 8.61
N LEU A 121 4.35 -23.03 9.77
CA LEU A 121 4.05 -21.60 9.86
C LEU A 121 5.26 -20.77 9.40
N PRO A 122 5.07 -19.53 8.96
CA PRO A 122 6.17 -18.65 8.57
C PRO A 122 7.17 -18.40 9.70
N ASP A 123 6.70 -18.23 10.94
CA ASP A 123 7.54 -18.14 12.12
C ASP A 123 6.84 -18.74 13.34
N GLY A 124 7.60 -19.36 14.23
CA GLY A 124 7.13 -19.87 15.52
C GLY A 124 5.91 -20.80 15.46
N GLN A 125 4.94 -20.56 16.36
CA GLN A 125 3.75 -21.38 16.57
C GLN A 125 2.45 -20.57 16.70
N GLY A 126 2.54 -19.26 16.86
CA GLY A 126 1.44 -18.32 17.04
C GLY A 126 1.03 -17.67 15.71
N VAL A 127 -0.27 -17.47 15.51
CA VAL A 127 -0.79 -16.69 14.37
C VAL A 127 -2.05 -15.95 14.80
N ALA A 128 -2.36 -14.83 14.13
CA ALA A 128 -3.60 -14.11 14.33
C ALA A 128 -4.50 -14.19 13.09
N GLY A 129 -5.82 -14.16 13.29
CA GLY A 129 -6.79 -14.25 12.21
C GLY A 129 -7.87 -13.18 12.26
N PHE A 130 -8.42 -12.85 11.08
CA PHE A 130 -9.47 -11.85 10.94
C PHE A 130 -10.34 -12.10 9.69
N PHE A 131 -11.59 -11.66 9.76
CA PHE A 131 -12.54 -11.69 8.64
C PHE A 131 -12.54 -10.38 7.87
N ILE A 132 -12.77 -10.49 6.56
CA ILE A 132 -13.21 -9.39 5.70
C ILE A 132 -14.46 -9.89 4.97
N ILE A 133 -15.64 -9.34 5.30
CA ILE A 133 -16.92 -9.79 4.77
C ILE A 133 -17.65 -8.60 4.17
N ASN A 134 -18.17 -8.78 2.96
CA ASN A 134 -19.11 -7.85 2.32
C ASN A 134 -20.33 -8.65 1.84
N ARG A 135 -21.46 -8.52 2.56
CA ARG A 135 -22.69 -9.28 2.31
C ARG A 135 -23.88 -8.34 2.33
N PRO A 136 -24.12 -7.57 1.27
CA PRO A 136 -25.19 -6.58 1.24
C PRO A 136 -26.61 -7.18 1.41
N ASP A 137 -26.77 -8.49 1.15
CA ASP A 137 -28.07 -9.17 1.19
C ASP A 137 -28.41 -9.80 2.55
N VAL A 138 -27.52 -9.76 3.52
CA VAL A 138 -27.71 -10.42 4.81
C VAL A 138 -27.74 -9.39 5.93
N PRO A 139 -28.84 -9.29 6.69
CA PRO A 139 -28.86 -8.49 7.91
C PRO A 139 -27.78 -8.97 8.87
N GLY A 140 -27.03 -8.06 9.43
CA GLY A 140 -25.84 -8.32 10.20
C GLY A 140 -25.95 -9.42 11.24
N PHE A 141 -24.83 -10.05 11.49
CA PHE A 141 -24.64 -11.22 12.37
C PHE A 141 -25.11 -10.98 13.81
N ASP A 142 -25.18 -9.72 14.27
CA ASP A 142 -25.57 -9.31 15.61
C ASP A 142 -26.45 -8.04 15.67
N GLY A 143 -26.96 -7.60 14.52
CA GLY A 143 -27.76 -6.37 14.43
C GLY A 143 -26.95 -5.06 14.42
N GLN A 144 -25.62 -5.14 14.33
CA GLN A 144 -24.71 -3.99 14.32
C GLN A 144 -24.05 -3.72 12.96
N ILE A 145 -24.37 -4.50 11.93
CA ILE A 145 -23.77 -4.36 10.60
C ILE A 145 -24.62 -3.39 9.77
N GLU A 146 -24.10 -2.22 9.53
CA GLU A 146 -24.60 -1.33 8.50
C GLU A 146 -24.12 -1.84 7.13
N ASP A 147 -25.04 -1.95 6.17
CA ASP A 147 -24.78 -2.30 4.77
C ASP A 147 -24.10 -3.67 4.49
N GLY A 148 -24.14 -4.63 5.43
CA GLY A 148 -23.61 -5.97 5.21
C GLY A 148 -22.08 -6.11 5.24
N ILE A 149 -21.35 -5.06 5.58
CA ILE A 149 -19.89 -5.07 5.69
C ILE A 149 -19.47 -5.40 7.12
N TYR A 150 -18.64 -6.44 7.29
CA TYR A 150 -18.03 -6.79 8.55
C TYR A 150 -16.53 -7.03 8.36
N ILE A 151 -15.71 -6.25 9.05
CA ILE A 151 -14.26 -6.32 8.96
C ILE A 151 -13.67 -6.36 10.36
N GLU A 152 -12.82 -7.32 10.58
CA GLU A 152 -11.99 -7.40 11.77
C GLU A 152 -10.62 -6.82 11.49
N TYR A 153 -10.03 -6.20 12.49
CA TYR A 153 -8.72 -5.57 12.40
C TYR A 153 -7.83 -6.03 13.55
N LEU A 154 -6.56 -6.25 13.22
CA LEU A 154 -5.49 -6.52 14.19
C LEU A 154 -4.80 -5.20 14.51
N LYS A 155 -4.77 -4.81 15.78
CA LYS A 155 -4.18 -3.55 16.25
C LYS A 155 -3.00 -3.79 17.16
N THR A 156 -1.93 -3.01 16.98
CA THR A 156 -0.79 -2.96 17.89
C THR A 156 -0.30 -1.53 18.10
N CYS A 157 0.29 -1.29 19.26
CA CYS A 157 1.06 -0.07 19.53
C CYS A 157 2.50 -0.27 19.09
N LEU A 158 3.06 0.72 18.43
CA LEU A 158 4.44 0.66 17.99
C LEU A 158 5.41 0.83 19.17
N THR A 159 6.59 0.26 19.07
CA THR A 159 7.65 0.38 20.09
C THR A 159 8.17 1.82 20.25
N GLN A 160 8.02 2.62 19.18
CA GLN A 160 8.29 4.05 19.13
C GLN A 160 7.45 4.70 18.02
N PRO A 161 7.15 6.01 18.13
CA PRO A 161 6.43 6.73 17.09
C PRO A 161 7.20 6.75 15.76
N LEU A 162 6.46 6.71 14.64
CA LEU A 162 7.04 6.95 13.31
C LEU A 162 7.41 8.43 13.15
N GLU A 163 8.49 8.69 12.43
CA GLU A 163 8.94 10.04 12.11
C GLU A 163 8.22 10.56 10.87
N VAL A 164 7.70 11.79 10.95
CA VAL A 164 7.01 12.45 9.84
C VAL A 164 7.98 12.67 8.69
N GLY A 165 7.57 12.28 7.48
CA GLY A 165 8.36 12.39 6.27
C GLY A 165 9.32 11.22 6.03
N SER A 166 9.46 10.29 6.97
CA SER A 166 10.20 9.04 6.75
C SER A 166 9.33 8.01 6.06
N SER A 167 9.97 7.19 5.21
CA SER A 167 9.35 6.09 4.49
C SER A 167 9.47 4.78 5.23
N TYR A 168 8.44 3.98 5.18
CA TYR A 168 8.33 2.72 5.90
C TYR A 168 7.85 1.60 4.99
N ASN A 169 8.26 0.38 5.29
CA ASN A 169 7.69 -0.84 4.71
C ASN A 169 7.14 -1.71 5.84
N ILE A 170 5.88 -2.07 5.75
CA ILE A 170 5.33 -3.16 6.54
C ILE A 170 5.32 -4.42 5.69
N GLN A 171 5.99 -5.46 6.18
CA GLN A 171 6.00 -6.79 5.60
C GLN A 171 5.25 -7.73 6.53
N MET A 172 4.45 -8.62 5.98
CA MET A 172 3.78 -9.68 6.74
C MET A 172 3.61 -10.93 5.90
N ASN A 173 3.54 -12.08 6.54
CA ASN A 173 3.09 -13.30 5.90
C ASN A 173 1.58 -13.43 6.08
N LEU A 174 0.87 -13.63 4.99
CA LEU A 174 -0.59 -13.69 4.94
C LEU A 174 -1.05 -14.96 4.23
N LEU A 175 -2.10 -15.57 4.76
CA LEU A 175 -2.79 -16.71 4.20
C LEU A 175 -4.28 -16.39 4.11
N GLY A 176 -4.88 -16.48 2.92
CA GLY A 176 -6.32 -16.38 2.73
C GLY A 176 -6.95 -17.76 2.58
N ILE A 177 -7.99 -18.03 3.35
CA ILE A 177 -8.75 -19.29 3.35
C ILE A 177 -10.26 -19.03 3.40
N GLY A 178 -11.06 -19.99 2.98
CA GLY A 178 -12.50 -19.98 3.23
C GLY A 178 -12.80 -20.57 4.62
N MET A 179 -13.51 -19.83 5.45
CA MET A 179 -13.92 -20.31 6.78
C MET A 179 -15.44 -20.24 6.93
N SER A 180 -16.06 -21.33 7.38
CA SER A 180 -17.49 -21.33 7.70
C SER A 180 -17.74 -20.78 9.10
N SER A 181 -18.96 -20.31 9.34
CA SER A 181 -19.42 -19.88 10.66
C SER A 181 -19.35 -20.93 11.75
N PHE A 182 -19.06 -22.19 11.39
CA PHE A 182 -18.85 -23.30 12.32
C PHE A 182 -17.39 -23.68 12.49
N GLY A 183 -16.44 -22.85 12.06
CA GLY A 183 -15.02 -23.11 12.21
C GLY A 183 -14.45 -24.15 11.24
N THR A 184 -15.23 -24.60 10.24
CA THR A 184 -14.71 -25.49 9.20
C THR A 184 -14.03 -24.65 8.14
N SER A 185 -12.75 -24.88 7.89
CA SER A 185 -12.02 -24.24 6.80
C SER A 185 -11.89 -25.18 5.61
N LEU A 186 -11.98 -24.63 4.40
CA LEU A 186 -11.64 -25.31 3.16
C LEU A 186 -10.43 -24.62 2.51
N PRO A 187 -9.30 -25.32 2.39
CA PRO A 187 -8.07 -24.74 1.86
C PRO A 187 -8.13 -24.45 0.35
N ASN A 188 -9.18 -24.89 -0.33
CA ASN A 188 -9.30 -24.78 -1.78
C ASN A 188 -10.41 -23.79 -2.22
N ILE A 189 -10.90 -22.95 -1.32
CA ILE A 189 -11.83 -21.87 -1.66
C ILE A 189 -11.04 -20.60 -1.84
N TRP A 190 -11.03 -20.13 -3.09
CA TRP A 190 -10.33 -18.91 -3.50
C TRP A 190 -11.31 -17.75 -3.54
N PHE A 191 -10.87 -16.63 -3.05
CA PHE A 191 -11.60 -15.36 -3.14
C PHE A 191 -10.96 -14.47 -4.19
N GLY A 192 -11.72 -13.53 -4.73
CA GLY A 192 -11.20 -12.49 -5.60
C GLY A 192 -10.14 -11.64 -4.91
N PRO A 193 -9.37 -10.83 -5.64
CA PRO A 193 -8.39 -9.96 -5.04
C PRO A 193 -9.06 -8.98 -4.07
N VAL A 194 -8.41 -8.74 -2.93
CA VAL A 194 -8.83 -7.75 -1.94
C VAL A 194 -7.61 -6.98 -1.46
N ASP A 195 -7.78 -5.71 -1.17
CA ASP A 195 -6.71 -4.93 -0.58
C ASP A 195 -6.59 -5.23 0.91
N ILE A 196 -5.39 -5.48 1.35
CA ILE A 196 -5.03 -5.46 2.77
C ILE A 196 -4.53 -4.06 3.07
N THR A 197 -5.16 -3.42 4.04
CA THR A 197 -4.97 -2.01 4.35
C THR A 197 -4.33 -1.84 5.73
N VAL A 198 -3.41 -0.91 5.82
CA VAL A 198 -2.78 -0.48 7.07
C VAL A 198 -3.27 0.91 7.41
N PHE A 199 -3.82 1.06 8.60
CA PHE A 199 -4.22 2.35 9.17
C PHE A 199 -3.30 2.76 10.30
N GLY A 200 -3.07 4.05 10.46
CA GLY A 200 -2.25 4.64 11.52
C GLY A 200 -3.01 5.59 12.41
N ASN A 201 -2.61 5.66 13.69
CA ASN A 201 -3.12 6.63 14.64
C ASN A 201 -1.97 7.29 15.42
N THR A 202 -2.09 8.58 15.69
CA THR A 202 -1.11 9.34 16.47
C THR A 202 -1.15 9.02 17.97
N ASN A 203 -2.14 8.27 18.44
CA ASN A 203 -2.29 7.85 19.82
C ASN A 203 -2.44 6.34 19.91
N CYS A 204 -1.72 5.75 20.87
CA CYS A 204 -1.94 4.36 21.23
C CYS A 204 -2.97 4.28 22.37
N THR A 205 -4.23 4.09 22.04
CA THR A 205 -5.28 3.81 23.00
C THR A 205 -5.44 2.30 23.18
N GLN A 206 -5.67 1.86 24.41
CA GLN A 206 -5.86 0.42 24.74
C GLN A 206 -7.27 -0.11 24.43
N LEU A 207 -8.22 0.74 24.05
CA LEU A 207 -9.59 0.33 23.77
C LEU A 207 -9.78 0.11 22.26
N PRO A 208 -10.52 -0.93 21.84
CA PRO A 208 -10.93 -1.07 20.46
C PRO A 208 -11.74 0.16 20.05
N ASP A 209 -11.65 0.53 18.80
CA ASP A 209 -12.46 1.61 18.23
C ASP A 209 -13.93 1.18 18.19
N SER A 210 -14.86 2.09 18.43
CA SER A 210 -16.28 1.78 18.64
C SER A 210 -17.05 1.39 17.38
N THR A 211 -16.38 1.17 16.26
CA THR A 211 -16.97 0.73 14.99
C THR A 211 -16.64 -0.71 14.68
N VAL A 212 -17.49 -1.35 13.89
CA VAL A 212 -17.27 -2.69 13.34
C VAL A 212 -16.90 -2.66 11.85
N THR A 213 -16.77 -1.47 11.26
CA THR A 213 -16.58 -1.33 9.82
C THR A 213 -15.27 -0.63 9.49
N CYS A 214 -15.26 0.69 9.41
CA CYS A 214 -14.12 1.44 8.90
C CYS A 214 -13.44 2.28 9.99
N PRO A 215 -12.15 2.12 10.26
CA PRO A 215 -11.44 2.87 11.29
C PRO A 215 -11.43 4.39 11.07
N THR A 216 -11.54 4.85 9.82
CA THR A 216 -11.50 6.30 9.50
C THR A 216 -12.80 7.03 9.84
N ILE A 217 -13.90 6.33 10.04
CA ILE A 217 -15.21 6.94 10.30
C ILE A 217 -15.34 7.44 11.75
N SER A 218 -14.80 6.72 12.70
CA SER A 218 -15.06 6.93 14.14
C SER A 218 -13.89 7.43 14.95
N GLY A 219 -12.69 7.45 14.39
CA GLY A 219 -11.47 7.76 15.12
C GLY A 219 -10.51 8.64 14.33
N ASN A 220 -9.37 8.92 14.96
CA ASN A 220 -8.28 9.66 14.31
C ASN A 220 -7.37 8.70 13.52
N TRP A 221 -7.95 7.65 12.94
CA TRP A 221 -7.24 6.71 12.09
C TRP A 221 -7.16 7.25 10.67
N VAL A 222 -5.98 7.17 10.09
CA VAL A 222 -5.71 7.52 8.69
C VAL A 222 -5.21 6.28 7.97
N GLU A 223 -5.58 6.11 6.73
CA GLU A 223 -4.99 5.08 5.90
C GLU A 223 -3.53 5.45 5.60
N LEU A 224 -2.61 4.52 5.83
CA LEU A 224 -1.19 4.68 5.55
C LEU A 224 -0.82 4.09 4.20
N GLY A 225 -1.42 2.98 3.84
CA GLY A 225 -1.19 2.31 2.57
C GLY A 225 -1.94 0.99 2.49
N ARG A 226 -1.97 0.42 1.29
CA ARG A 226 -2.62 -0.85 0.98
C ARG A 226 -1.84 -1.64 -0.06
N ALA A 227 -2.07 -2.94 -0.13
CA ALA A 227 -1.59 -3.77 -1.23
C ALA A 227 -2.62 -4.83 -1.58
N SER A 228 -2.77 -5.11 -2.87
CA SER A 228 -3.70 -6.11 -3.34
C SER A 228 -3.19 -7.51 -3.00
N TYR A 229 -4.06 -8.32 -2.44
CA TYR A 229 -3.80 -9.70 -2.07
C TYR A 229 -4.76 -10.65 -2.80
N GLN A 230 -4.20 -11.68 -3.42
CA GLN A 230 -4.96 -12.75 -4.05
C GLN A 230 -4.71 -14.06 -3.33
N ALA A 231 -5.73 -14.60 -2.67
CA ALA A 231 -5.63 -15.89 -1.99
C ALA A 231 -5.30 -17.02 -2.98
N ASP A 232 -4.32 -17.84 -2.67
CA ASP A 232 -3.94 -19.05 -3.42
C ASP A 232 -3.79 -20.31 -2.52
N GLY A 233 -4.18 -20.18 -1.24
CA GLY A 233 -4.11 -21.23 -0.21
C GLY A 233 -2.70 -21.52 0.29
N THR A 234 -1.75 -20.67 -0.04
CA THR A 234 -0.38 -20.72 0.47
C THR A 234 -0.04 -19.47 1.23
N TRP A 235 0.97 -19.55 2.09
CA TRP A 235 1.53 -18.38 2.73
C TRP A 235 2.21 -17.49 1.70
N GLN A 236 1.83 -16.22 1.65
CA GLN A 236 2.41 -15.22 0.78
C GLN A 236 3.00 -14.07 1.62
N THR A 237 4.11 -13.53 1.17
CA THR A 237 4.68 -12.32 1.77
C THR A 237 4.06 -11.10 1.11
N LEU A 238 3.40 -10.27 1.90
CA LEU A 238 2.83 -8.99 1.45
C LEU A 238 3.70 -7.85 1.98
N ASN A 239 3.94 -6.87 1.13
CA ASN A 239 4.65 -5.64 1.47
C ASN A 239 3.73 -4.44 1.21
N ILE A 240 3.67 -3.50 2.14
CA ILE A 240 2.94 -2.24 2.00
C ILE A 240 3.91 -1.14 2.39
N GLN A 241 4.20 -0.26 1.44
CA GLN A 241 5.10 0.87 1.64
C GLN A 241 4.30 2.15 1.82
N PHE A 242 4.78 3.05 2.64
CA PHE A 242 4.14 4.35 2.86
C PHE A 242 5.12 5.37 3.44
N THR A 243 4.80 6.65 3.27
CA THR A 243 5.46 7.77 3.95
C THR A 243 4.60 8.24 5.12
N ALA A 244 5.18 8.37 6.30
CA ALA A 244 4.44 8.80 7.48
C ALA A 244 4.14 10.30 7.41
N ILE A 245 2.88 10.66 7.21
CA ILE A 245 2.41 12.07 7.20
C ILE A 245 2.14 12.62 8.59
N ASN A 246 2.09 11.75 9.60
CA ASN A 246 1.90 12.08 11.02
C ASN A 246 2.81 11.22 11.89
N SER A 247 3.03 11.63 13.14
CA SER A 247 3.75 10.83 14.13
C SER A 247 2.86 9.67 14.62
N ILE A 248 2.89 8.55 13.91
CA ILE A 248 2.06 7.38 14.16
C ILE A 248 2.58 6.58 15.36
N GLN A 249 1.71 6.23 16.30
CA GLN A 249 2.03 5.44 17.49
C GLN A 249 1.32 4.10 17.55
N ALA A 250 0.28 3.90 16.74
CA ALA A 250 -0.43 2.64 16.63
C ALA A 250 -0.81 2.35 15.19
N ILE A 251 -0.87 1.08 14.83
CA ILE A 251 -1.35 0.62 13.53
C ILE A 251 -2.51 -0.36 13.68
N MET A 252 -3.38 -0.40 12.67
CA MET A 252 -4.37 -1.45 12.44
C MET A 252 -4.14 -2.08 11.07
N ILE A 253 -4.30 -3.38 10.98
CA ILE A 253 -4.18 -4.18 9.77
C ILE A 253 -5.47 -4.94 9.53
N GLY A 254 -6.04 -4.86 8.34
CA GLY A 254 -7.28 -5.56 7.98
C GLY A 254 -7.72 -5.26 6.55
N GLY A 255 -9.03 -5.29 6.30
CA GLY A 255 -9.58 -4.98 4.99
C GLY A 255 -9.73 -3.48 4.71
N PRO A 256 -10.00 -3.11 3.45
CA PRO A 256 -10.32 -1.74 3.08
C PRO A 256 -11.70 -1.35 3.63
N CYS A 257 -11.95 -0.06 3.80
CA CYS A 257 -13.24 0.45 4.27
C CYS A 257 -14.43 0.09 3.35
N SER A 258 -14.16 -0.20 2.10
CA SER A 258 -15.15 -0.66 1.11
C SER A 258 -14.60 -1.87 0.38
N PRO A 259 -14.76 -3.08 0.95
CA PRO A 259 -14.38 -4.30 0.24
C PRO A 259 -15.18 -4.46 -1.05
N PRO A 260 -14.61 -5.08 -2.10
CA PRO A 260 -15.32 -5.33 -3.35
C PRO A 260 -16.64 -6.07 -3.13
N GLU A 261 -17.69 -5.72 -3.87
CA GLU A 261 -18.99 -6.43 -3.79
C GLU A 261 -18.88 -7.90 -4.22
N ASP A 262 -17.96 -8.22 -5.12
CA ASP A 262 -17.68 -9.59 -5.57
C ASP A 262 -16.94 -10.43 -4.52
N PHE A 263 -16.47 -9.78 -3.45
CA PHE A 263 -15.78 -10.39 -2.32
C PHE A 263 -16.79 -10.94 -1.33
N THR A 264 -17.68 -11.77 -1.82
CA THR A 264 -18.73 -12.39 -1.07
C THR A 264 -18.43 -13.88 -0.85
N PHE A 265 -19.24 -14.49 -0.06
CA PHE A 265 -19.11 -15.88 0.34
C PHE A 265 -19.15 -16.86 -0.83
N ASN A 266 -18.58 -18.03 -0.65
CA ASN A 266 -18.70 -19.17 -1.55
C ASN A 266 -19.49 -20.29 -0.85
N GLU A 267 -20.48 -20.88 -1.54
CA GLU A 267 -21.21 -22.03 -1.03
C GLU A 267 -20.57 -23.33 -1.52
N ALA A 268 -20.14 -24.17 -0.60
CA ALA A 268 -19.65 -25.48 -0.91
C ALA A 268 -20.19 -26.51 0.07
N ASN A 269 -20.63 -27.67 -0.44
CA ASN A 269 -21.14 -28.79 0.38
C ASN A 269 -22.29 -28.40 1.34
N GLY A 270 -23.08 -27.36 1.00
CA GLY A 270 -24.19 -26.86 1.83
C GLY A 270 -23.74 -25.96 2.99
N TYR A 271 -22.50 -25.52 3.02
CA TYR A 271 -21.97 -24.54 3.95
C TYR A 271 -21.60 -23.25 3.24
N THR A 272 -21.83 -22.13 3.90
CA THR A 272 -21.33 -20.82 3.48
C THR A 272 -19.91 -20.63 4.00
N PHE A 273 -18.99 -20.25 3.12
CA PHE A 273 -17.60 -19.94 3.47
C PHE A 273 -17.33 -18.46 3.22
N GLU A 274 -16.71 -17.84 4.18
CA GLU A 274 -16.40 -16.42 4.18
C GLU A 274 -14.88 -16.22 4.10
N PRO A 275 -14.42 -15.12 3.48
CA PRO A 275 -13.00 -14.80 3.42
C PRO A 275 -12.42 -14.61 4.81
N TYR A 276 -11.43 -15.42 5.12
CA TYR A 276 -10.70 -15.39 6.38
C TYR A 276 -9.20 -15.30 6.11
N PHE A 277 -8.55 -14.43 6.82
CA PHE A 277 -7.13 -14.16 6.68
C PHE A 277 -6.39 -14.54 7.95
N VAL A 278 -5.24 -15.18 7.78
CA VAL A 278 -4.33 -15.52 8.87
C VAL A 278 -3.02 -14.80 8.62
N MET A 279 -2.55 -14.08 9.63
CA MET A 279 -1.33 -13.29 9.58
C MET A 279 -0.28 -13.82 10.53
N ASP A 280 0.98 -13.75 10.10
CA ASP A 280 2.17 -14.11 10.86
C ASP A 280 3.37 -13.27 10.45
N ASN A 281 4.40 -13.20 11.28
CA ASN A 281 5.72 -12.62 11.00
C ASN A 281 5.63 -11.20 10.44
N ALA A 282 4.99 -10.29 11.16
CA ALA A 282 4.82 -8.90 10.77
C ALA A 282 6.04 -8.05 11.13
N ALA A 283 6.56 -7.27 10.19
CA ALA A 283 7.69 -6.38 10.42
C ALA A 283 7.44 -5.01 9.80
N LEU A 284 7.47 -3.96 10.62
CA LEU A 284 7.43 -2.57 10.18
C LEU A 284 8.82 -1.98 10.37
N ASN A 285 9.45 -1.57 9.29
CA ASN A 285 10.80 -1.01 9.30
C ASN A 285 10.82 0.31 8.55
N GLU A 286 11.62 1.25 9.03
CA GLU A 286 11.99 2.41 8.24
C GLU A 286 12.84 1.93 7.05
N ILE A 287 12.55 2.50 5.88
CA ILE A 287 13.27 2.19 4.64
C ILE A 287 13.91 3.45 4.08
N ASN A 288 15.05 3.29 3.45
CA ASN A 288 15.60 4.31 2.58
C ASN A 288 15.11 4.00 1.16
N CYS A 289 14.11 4.76 0.72
CA CYS A 289 13.60 4.66 -0.63
C CYS A 289 14.48 5.47 -1.56
N ASP A 290 15.62 4.90 -1.94
CA ASP A 290 16.42 5.44 -3.03
C ASP A 290 15.73 5.07 -4.36
N LEU A 291 14.69 5.80 -4.74
CA LEU A 291 14.08 5.65 -6.05
C LEU A 291 15.18 5.85 -7.11
N ASP A 292 15.31 4.89 -8.02
CA ASP A 292 16.25 5.02 -9.12
C ASP A 292 15.79 6.17 -10.03
N PHE A 293 16.69 7.10 -10.30
CA PHE A 293 16.41 8.20 -11.22
C PHE A 293 16.14 7.67 -12.62
N ILE A 294 14.96 7.99 -13.17
CA ILE A 294 14.69 7.75 -14.59
C ILE A 294 15.18 8.97 -15.36
N ILE A 295 16.30 8.82 -16.04
CA ILE A 295 16.96 9.91 -16.73
C ILE A 295 16.83 9.70 -18.24
N PRO A 296 16.15 10.60 -18.97
CA PRO A 296 16.01 10.45 -20.39
C PRO A 296 17.37 10.60 -21.09
N ASN A 297 17.59 9.82 -22.12
CA ASN A 297 18.80 9.90 -22.95
C ASN A 297 18.63 10.85 -24.14
N VAL A 298 17.41 11.37 -24.35
CA VAL A 298 17.07 12.33 -25.42
C VAL A 298 15.91 13.22 -24.96
N PHE A 299 15.94 14.48 -25.36
CA PHE A 299 14.81 15.40 -25.26
C PHE A 299 14.77 16.35 -26.46
N SER A 300 13.61 16.94 -26.73
CA SER A 300 13.36 17.68 -27.96
C SER A 300 12.62 19.01 -27.72
N PRO A 301 13.33 20.07 -27.29
CA PRO A 301 12.71 21.35 -26.95
C PRO A 301 12.23 22.11 -28.20
N ASN A 302 11.09 21.71 -28.77
CA ASN A 302 10.47 22.26 -29.97
C ASN A 302 9.14 22.97 -29.66
N ASN A 303 8.73 23.04 -28.37
CA ASN A 303 7.47 23.63 -27.87
C ASN A 303 6.21 22.91 -28.40
N ASP A 304 6.25 21.61 -28.60
CA ASP A 304 5.07 20.79 -28.93
C ASP A 304 4.35 20.22 -27.71
N GLY A 305 4.90 20.46 -26.50
CA GLY A 305 4.38 19.96 -25.21
C GLY A 305 4.87 18.56 -24.85
N ASN A 306 5.80 17.98 -25.63
CA ASN A 306 6.35 16.66 -25.33
C ASN A 306 7.88 16.71 -25.31
N ASN A 307 8.48 16.28 -24.20
CA ASN A 307 9.94 16.25 -24.01
C ASN A 307 10.64 17.59 -24.29
N ASP A 308 9.96 18.70 -24.02
CA ASP A 308 10.51 20.05 -24.20
C ASP A 308 11.59 20.40 -23.19
N PHE A 309 11.64 19.65 -22.08
CA PHE A 309 12.61 19.83 -21.01
C PHE A 309 13.39 18.54 -20.75
N PHE A 310 14.58 18.68 -20.18
CA PHE A 310 15.35 17.56 -19.65
C PHE A 310 14.79 17.20 -18.26
N GLU A 311 13.84 16.29 -18.22
CA GLU A 311 13.12 15.90 -17.02
C GLU A 311 13.74 14.62 -16.42
N ILE A 312 14.22 14.70 -15.19
CA ILE A 312 14.72 13.56 -14.43
C ILE A 312 13.61 13.17 -13.46
N GLN A 313 12.98 12.02 -13.67
CA GLN A 313 11.95 11.53 -12.75
C GLN A 313 12.59 11.07 -11.44
N ASN A 314 11.83 11.16 -10.36
CA ASN A 314 12.25 10.84 -8.99
C ASN A 314 13.46 11.67 -8.50
N LEU A 315 13.59 12.90 -8.96
CA LEU A 315 14.68 13.78 -8.57
C LEU A 315 14.33 14.49 -7.24
N PRO A 316 15.06 14.23 -6.14
CA PRO A 316 14.81 14.89 -4.88
C PRO A 316 14.97 16.40 -4.97
N GLU A 317 14.21 17.14 -4.17
CA GLU A 317 14.43 18.58 -4.00
C GLU A 317 15.88 18.89 -3.62
N ASN A 318 16.31 20.11 -3.91
CA ASN A 318 17.67 20.57 -3.66
C ASN A 318 18.76 19.72 -4.33
N THR A 319 18.43 19.10 -5.47
CA THR A 319 19.42 18.42 -6.29
C THR A 319 20.16 19.42 -7.19
N GLU A 320 21.48 19.41 -7.08
CA GLU A 320 22.34 20.16 -7.98
C GLU A 320 22.47 19.43 -9.33
N VAL A 321 22.22 20.12 -10.44
CA VAL A 321 22.43 19.60 -11.81
C VAL A 321 23.34 20.54 -12.60
N ILE A 322 24.32 19.95 -13.27
CA ILE A 322 25.28 20.66 -14.14
C ILE A 322 25.26 19.99 -15.51
N ILE A 323 25.06 20.76 -16.56
CA ILE A 323 25.14 20.29 -17.95
C ILE A 323 26.40 20.85 -18.63
N LEU A 324 27.12 19.98 -19.31
CA LEU A 324 28.38 20.31 -19.99
C LEU A 324 28.29 20.00 -21.48
N ASN A 325 28.92 20.83 -22.29
CA ASN A 325 29.08 20.52 -23.70
C ASN A 325 30.22 19.52 -23.95
N ARG A 326 30.42 19.11 -25.19
CA ARG A 326 31.47 18.13 -25.60
C ARG A 326 32.90 18.54 -25.26
N TRP A 327 33.16 19.81 -24.97
CA TRP A 327 34.48 20.31 -24.56
C TRP A 327 34.64 20.40 -23.03
N GLY A 328 33.62 19.97 -22.27
CA GLY A 328 33.60 20.04 -20.82
C GLY A 328 33.27 21.40 -20.23
N ASN A 329 32.81 22.37 -21.05
CA ASN A 329 32.35 23.67 -20.55
C ASN A 329 30.94 23.58 -20.05
N VAL A 330 30.68 24.16 -18.87
CA VAL A 330 29.34 24.25 -18.30
C VAL A 330 28.46 25.15 -19.19
N VAL A 331 27.33 24.63 -19.60
CA VAL A 331 26.30 25.35 -20.40
C VAL A 331 25.06 25.67 -19.60
N PHE A 332 24.77 24.86 -18.56
CA PHE A 332 23.68 25.07 -17.63
C PHE A 332 24.09 24.56 -16.23
N SER A 333 23.59 25.22 -15.19
CA SER A 333 23.81 24.80 -13.81
C SER A 333 22.64 25.31 -12.94
N SER A 334 22.12 24.42 -12.07
CA SER A 334 21.12 24.75 -11.05
C SER A 334 21.49 24.05 -9.75
N ALA A 335 21.41 24.78 -8.63
CA ALA A 335 21.62 24.19 -7.30
C ALA A 335 20.36 23.49 -6.77
N ASN A 336 19.20 23.79 -7.31
CA ASN A 336 17.92 23.15 -7.05
C ASN A 336 17.20 23.01 -8.41
N TYR A 337 17.44 21.90 -9.07
CA TYR A 337 16.93 21.64 -10.41
C TYR A 337 15.43 21.34 -10.38
N GLN A 338 14.69 22.01 -11.23
CA GLN A 338 13.22 21.93 -11.32
C GLN A 338 12.79 21.36 -12.68
N ASN A 339 13.53 20.43 -13.25
CA ASN A 339 13.22 19.80 -14.53
C ASN A 339 12.96 20.81 -15.67
N ASN A 340 13.70 21.92 -15.68
CA ASN A 340 13.40 23.11 -16.49
C ASN A 340 14.48 23.48 -17.51
N TRP A 341 15.45 22.61 -17.79
CA TRP A 341 16.42 22.90 -18.85
C TRP A 341 15.84 22.61 -20.23
N ASP A 342 15.68 23.66 -21.03
CA ASP A 342 15.09 23.67 -22.38
C ASP A 342 16.14 23.68 -23.50
N GLY A 343 17.36 23.28 -23.24
CA GLY A 343 18.45 23.28 -24.25
C GLY A 343 19.03 24.65 -24.55
N LYS A 344 18.89 25.62 -23.64
CA LYS A 344 19.53 26.94 -23.69
C LYS A 344 20.69 27.06 -22.73
N ASP A 345 21.63 27.93 -23.03
CA ASP A 345 22.71 28.31 -22.12
C ASP A 345 22.22 29.37 -21.09
N ALA A 346 23.09 29.69 -20.12
CA ALA A 346 22.79 30.66 -19.05
C ALA A 346 22.44 32.06 -19.55
N SER A 347 22.74 32.39 -20.83
CA SER A 347 22.37 33.65 -21.46
C SER A 347 21.00 33.58 -22.17
N GLY A 348 20.36 32.44 -22.21
CA GLY A 348 19.12 32.16 -22.91
C GLY A 348 19.31 31.86 -24.42
N LYS A 349 20.55 31.67 -24.86
CA LYS A 349 20.86 31.32 -26.25
C LYS A 349 20.69 29.83 -26.47
N GLU A 350 20.01 29.44 -27.55
CA GLU A 350 19.86 28.06 -27.98
C GLU A 350 21.21 27.40 -28.23
N LEU A 351 21.34 26.20 -27.65
CA LEU A 351 22.48 25.33 -27.88
C LEU A 351 22.23 24.50 -29.15
N VAL A 352 23.31 24.07 -29.79
CA VAL A 352 23.23 23.24 -31.00
C VAL A 352 22.83 21.82 -30.67
N ASP A 353 22.16 21.16 -31.59
CA ASP A 353 21.82 19.74 -31.46
C ASP A 353 23.08 18.91 -31.26
N GLY A 354 22.98 17.92 -30.39
CA GLY A 354 24.10 17.07 -30.04
C GLY A 354 24.05 16.49 -28.66
N VAL A 355 25.13 15.81 -28.29
CA VAL A 355 25.28 15.13 -27.00
C VAL A 355 25.87 16.08 -25.97
N TYR A 356 25.21 16.16 -24.83
CA TYR A 356 25.63 16.89 -23.63
C TYR A 356 25.86 15.90 -22.49
N THR A 357 26.79 16.22 -21.59
CA THR A 357 27.01 15.46 -20.37
C THR A 357 26.30 16.14 -19.23
N TYR A 358 25.53 15.38 -18.46
CA TYR A 358 24.98 15.86 -17.21
C TYR A 358 25.73 15.28 -16.00
N LYS A 359 25.72 16.03 -14.91
CA LYS A 359 26.10 15.58 -13.57
C LYS A 359 25.05 16.09 -12.60
N PHE A 360 24.71 15.26 -11.62
CA PHE A 360 23.86 15.69 -10.53
C PHE A 360 24.43 15.27 -9.19
N LYS A 361 24.05 16.01 -8.15
CA LYS A 361 24.34 15.70 -6.76
C LYS A 361 23.13 16.02 -5.90
N THR A 362 22.57 15.02 -5.23
CA THR A 362 21.43 15.17 -4.32
C THR A 362 21.88 15.70 -2.96
N GLN A 363 20.92 16.21 -2.17
CA GLN A 363 21.20 16.72 -0.83
C GLN A 363 21.77 15.64 0.11
N ASN A 364 21.31 14.38 -0.02
CA ASN A 364 21.82 13.22 0.72
C ASN A 364 23.16 12.67 0.19
N GLY A 365 23.76 13.36 -0.81
CA GLY A 365 25.09 13.05 -1.30
C GLY A 365 25.19 12.04 -2.44
N LYS A 366 24.08 11.53 -2.97
CA LYS A 366 24.09 10.68 -4.17
C LYS A 366 24.59 11.49 -5.37
N ILE A 367 25.52 10.94 -6.13
CA ILE A 367 26.12 11.57 -7.31
C ILE A 367 25.88 10.68 -8.50
N GLY A 368 25.43 11.27 -9.60
CA GLY A 368 25.29 10.58 -10.87
C GLY A 368 25.78 11.42 -12.05
N HIS A 369 26.03 10.77 -13.17
CA HIS A 369 26.41 11.42 -14.43
C HIS A 369 26.00 10.54 -15.61
N GLY A 370 25.83 11.17 -16.75
CA GLY A 370 25.48 10.49 -17.99
C GLY A 370 25.45 11.44 -19.17
N PHE A 371 24.79 10.99 -20.24
CA PHE A 371 24.66 11.76 -21.48
C PHE A 371 23.20 11.95 -21.83
N VAL A 372 22.89 13.12 -22.38
CA VAL A 372 21.58 13.43 -22.94
C VAL A 372 21.77 14.00 -24.35
N HIS A 373 20.90 13.60 -25.28
CA HIS A 373 20.92 14.07 -26.64
C HIS A 373 19.84 15.16 -26.82
N LEU A 374 20.28 16.37 -27.14
CA LEU A 374 19.41 17.48 -27.53
C LEU A 374 19.13 17.34 -29.03
N VAL A 375 17.86 17.30 -29.41
CA VAL A 375 17.39 17.19 -30.81
C VAL A 375 16.24 18.18 -31.00
N ARG A 376 16.22 18.93 -32.15
CA ARG A 376 15.10 19.84 -32.52
C ARG A 376 14.57 19.49 -33.90
#